data_7bddf41aab8d87e302abd9f89a76ca3b
#
_entry.id   7bddf41aab8d87e302abd9f89a76ca3b
#
_cell.length_a   1.000
_cell.length_b   1.000
_cell.length_c   1.000
_cell.angle_alpha   90.00
_cell.angle_beta   90.00
_cell.angle_gamma   90.00
#
_symmetry.space_group_name_H-M   'P 1'
#
loop_
_entity.id
_entity.type
_entity.pdbx_description
1 polymer ?
#
loop_
_entity_poly.entity_id
_entity_poly.type
_entity_poly.pdbx_seq_one_letter_code
_entity_poly.pdbx_strand_id
1 'polypeptide(L)'
;MDEKQKIPGEKIALIEEYLPGENTFEDEDSIRATAIGEIRLDSTERLASIERQKQITVPKVGDIIIGVVEANLPSMIAIMIKFVNGKKANSDLECICVTRHLRKKNVALAKDVVKVEIISHINGTIHSTIDSPELGVLFTK
;
A
#
# COMPACT_ATOMS: atom_id res chain seq x y z
N MET A 1 0.26 -2.19 24.44
CA MET A 1 1.33 -2.07 23.44
C MET A 1 2.29 -3.22 23.59
N ASP A 2 2.61 -3.90 22.48
CA ASP A 2 3.60 -4.98 22.51
C ASP A 2 4.97 -4.38 22.86
N GLU A 3 5.73 -5.05 23.74
CA GLU A 3 7.04 -4.60 24.17
C GLU A 3 8.05 -4.47 23.01
N LYS A 4 7.79 -5.16 21.90
CA LYS A 4 8.64 -5.12 20.71
C LYS A 4 8.39 -3.89 19.83
N GLN A 5 7.26 -3.24 20.02
CA GLN A 5 6.89 -2.07 19.22
C GLN A 5 7.32 -0.80 19.92
N LYS A 6 8.01 0.09 19.19
CA LYS A 6 8.55 1.33 19.73
C LYS A 6 8.01 2.55 18.98
N ILE A 7 7.97 3.67 19.66
CA ILE A 7 7.61 4.97 19.09
C ILE A 7 8.87 5.87 19.09
N PRO A 8 8.88 6.96 18.30
CA PRO A 8 10.03 7.86 18.25
C PRO A 8 10.43 8.36 19.63
N GLY A 9 11.73 8.36 19.91
CA GLY A 9 12.29 8.78 21.18
C GLY A 9 12.45 7.69 22.22
N GLU A 10 11.82 6.52 22.03
CA GLU A 10 11.99 5.42 22.99
C GLU A 10 13.37 4.79 22.89
N LYS A 11 13.90 4.40 24.05
CA LYS A 11 15.17 3.68 24.15
C LYS A 11 15.00 2.25 23.68
N ILE A 12 15.90 1.78 22.82
CA ILE A 12 15.86 0.41 22.29
C ILE A 12 17.05 -0.41 22.71
N ALA A 13 18.20 0.19 22.95
CA ALA A 13 19.42 -0.53 23.33
C ALA A 13 20.45 0.43 23.94
N LEU A 14 21.53 -0.14 24.48
CA LEU A 14 22.69 0.62 24.96
C LEU A 14 23.80 0.61 23.91
N ILE A 15 24.52 1.72 23.80
CA ILE A 15 25.64 1.88 22.86
C ILE A 15 26.73 0.83 23.12
N GLU A 16 26.93 0.45 24.38
CA GLU A 16 27.91 -0.54 24.76
C GLU A 16 27.63 -1.93 24.18
N GLU A 17 26.36 -2.23 23.91
CA GLU A 17 25.91 -3.53 23.43
C GLU A 17 25.66 -3.57 21.93
N TYR A 18 25.19 -2.46 21.37
CA TYR A 18 24.76 -2.39 19.97
C TYR A 18 25.21 -1.11 19.29
N LEU A 19 25.30 -1.16 17.96
CA LEU A 19 25.52 0.00 17.10
C LEU A 19 24.18 0.51 16.60
N PRO A 20 24.03 1.83 16.38
CA PRO A 20 22.79 2.36 15.81
C PRO A 20 22.64 1.96 14.35
N GLY A 21 21.50 1.36 14.03
CA GLY A 21 21.14 0.95 12.67
C GLY A 21 20.07 1.85 12.07
N GLU A 22 19.29 1.32 11.13
CA GLU A 22 18.23 2.06 10.46
C GLU A 22 17.16 2.54 11.44
N ASN A 23 16.66 3.76 11.24
CA ASN A 23 15.60 4.39 12.03
C ASN A 23 15.92 4.51 13.51
N THR A 24 17.20 4.74 13.82
CA THR A 24 17.68 4.95 15.18
C THR A 24 18.64 6.13 15.26
N PHE A 25 18.86 6.64 16.47
CA PHE A 25 19.87 7.66 16.73
C PHE A 25 20.51 7.45 18.08
N GLU A 26 21.74 7.93 18.24
CA GLU A 26 22.46 7.90 19.51
C GLU A 26 22.05 9.08 20.38
N ASP A 27 21.77 8.82 21.66
CA ASP A 27 21.51 9.83 22.66
C ASP A 27 22.23 9.44 23.94
N GLU A 28 23.37 10.12 24.23
CA GLU A 28 24.26 9.80 25.32
C GLU A 28 24.75 8.35 25.26
N ASP A 29 24.24 7.48 26.14
CA ASP A 29 24.63 6.06 26.22
C ASP A 29 23.59 5.13 25.64
N SER A 30 22.58 5.67 25.01
CA SER A 30 21.42 4.92 24.53
C SER A 30 21.22 5.06 23.04
N ILE A 31 20.60 4.04 22.44
CA ILE A 31 20.12 4.06 21.07
C ILE A 31 18.61 4.20 21.12
N ARG A 32 18.07 5.21 20.44
CA ARG A 32 16.65 5.53 20.46
C ARG A 32 16.02 5.42 19.08
N ALA A 33 14.73 5.12 19.03
CA ALA A 33 13.98 5.01 17.80
C ALA A 33 13.69 6.39 17.19
N THR A 34 13.78 6.51 15.87
CA THR A 34 13.34 7.70 15.11
C THR A 34 12.04 7.49 14.38
N ALA A 35 11.53 6.23 14.35
CA ALA A 35 10.32 5.85 13.63
C ALA A 35 9.48 4.89 14.46
N ILE A 36 8.21 4.77 14.11
CA ILE A 36 7.31 3.77 14.72
C ILE A 36 7.59 2.42 14.06
N GLY A 37 7.80 1.38 14.86
CA GLY A 37 8.01 0.05 14.34
C GLY A 37 8.51 -0.94 15.37
N GLU A 38 8.87 -2.12 14.90
CA GLU A 38 9.40 -3.18 15.74
C GLU A 38 10.91 -3.08 15.90
N ILE A 39 11.39 -3.38 17.11
CA ILE A 39 12.82 -3.50 17.38
C ILE A 39 13.38 -4.71 16.65
N ARG A 40 14.52 -4.50 16.00
CA ARG A 40 15.36 -5.57 15.45
C ARG A 40 16.74 -5.47 16.06
N LEU A 41 17.14 -6.51 16.81
CA LEU A 41 18.46 -6.59 17.42
C LEU A 41 19.24 -7.73 16.76
N ASP A 42 20.26 -7.37 15.98
CA ASP A 42 21.13 -8.34 15.33
C ASP A 42 22.33 -8.59 16.24
N SER A 43 22.36 -9.76 16.87
CA SER A 43 23.43 -10.10 17.80
C SER A 43 24.75 -10.42 17.10
N THR A 44 24.72 -10.79 15.82
CA THR A 44 25.93 -11.10 15.05
C THR A 44 26.68 -9.84 14.65
N GLU A 45 25.97 -8.86 14.11
CA GLU A 45 26.55 -7.56 13.72
C GLU A 45 26.42 -6.51 14.80
N ARG A 46 25.71 -6.81 15.87
CA ARG A 46 25.41 -5.89 16.98
C ARG A 46 24.73 -4.61 16.53
N LEU A 47 23.76 -4.74 15.64
CA LEU A 47 22.97 -3.62 15.16
C LEU A 47 21.59 -3.59 15.83
N ALA A 48 21.23 -2.42 16.33
CA ALA A 48 19.88 -2.13 16.81
C ALA A 48 19.18 -1.27 15.78
N SER A 49 18.03 -1.70 15.29
CA SER A 49 17.27 -0.99 14.28
C SER A 49 15.78 -1.07 14.54
N ILE A 50 15.01 -0.22 13.86
CA ILE A 50 13.55 -0.26 13.88
C ILE A 50 13.07 -0.58 12.47
N GLU A 51 12.27 -1.63 12.33
CA GLU A 51 11.59 -1.95 11.09
C GLU A 51 10.28 -1.18 11.05
N ARG A 52 10.18 -0.24 10.10
CA ARG A 52 8.97 0.57 9.94
C ARG A 52 7.77 -0.28 9.67
N GLN A 53 6.67 0.01 10.38
CA GLN A 53 5.38 -0.58 10.09
C GLN A 53 4.88 -0.04 8.77
N LYS A 54 4.69 -0.92 7.79
CA LYS A 54 3.98 -0.59 6.57
C LYS A 54 2.50 -0.72 6.85
N GLN A 55 1.80 0.39 6.91
CA GLN A 55 0.34 0.35 6.97
C GLN A 55 -0.19 0.13 5.57
N ILE A 56 -0.82 -1.02 5.36
CA ILE A 56 -1.51 -1.31 4.11
C ILE A 56 -2.90 -0.72 4.23
N THR A 57 -3.18 0.31 3.44
CA THR A 57 -4.51 0.91 3.38
C THR A 57 -5.31 0.17 2.33
N VAL A 58 -6.29 -0.63 2.77
CA VAL A 58 -7.19 -1.35 1.87
C VAL A 58 -8.34 -0.41 1.50
N PRO A 59 -8.61 -0.20 0.19
CA PRO A 59 -9.73 0.65 -0.22
C PRO A 59 -11.07 0.10 0.27
N LYS A 60 -11.98 1.01 0.59
CA LYS A 60 -13.33 0.68 1.06
C LYS A 60 -14.35 0.87 -0.04
N VAL A 61 -15.51 0.26 0.12
CA VAL A 61 -16.65 0.48 -0.78
C VAL A 61 -16.97 1.98 -0.87
N GLY A 62 -17.09 2.48 -2.10
CA GLY A 62 -17.31 3.91 -2.36
C GLY A 62 -16.04 4.70 -2.65
N ASP A 63 -14.87 4.14 -2.39
CA ASP A 63 -13.62 4.82 -2.67
C ASP A 63 -13.36 4.91 -4.17
N ILE A 64 -12.80 6.03 -4.60
CA ILE A 64 -12.44 6.26 -6.00
C ILE A 64 -10.98 5.91 -6.20
N ILE A 65 -10.74 5.03 -7.17
CA ILE A 65 -9.42 4.48 -7.45
C ILE A 65 -8.93 4.99 -8.81
N ILE A 66 -7.66 5.36 -8.86
CA ILE A 66 -6.96 5.57 -10.12
C ILE A 66 -5.90 4.50 -10.21
N GLY A 67 -5.90 3.75 -11.27
CA GLY A 67 -4.97 2.65 -11.45
C GLY A 67 -4.59 2.41 -12.90
N VAL A 68 -3.70 1.45 -13.09
CA VAL A 68 -3.21 1.05 -14.41
C VAL A 68 -3.76 -0.33 -14.74
N VAL A 69 -4.33 -0.49 -15.92
CA VAL A 69 -4.84 -1.78 -16.37
C VAL A 69 -3.66 -2.71 -16.64
N GLU A 70 -3.61 -3.84 -15.93
CA GLU A 70 -2.59 -4.86 -16.12
C GLU A 70 -2.98 -5.89 -17.17
N ALA A 71 -4.26 -6.27 -17.18
CA ALA A 71 -4.76 -7.26 -18.10
C ALA A 71 -6.20 -6.94 -18.51
N ASN A 72 -6.48 -7.10 -19.78
CA ASN A 72 -7.83 -6.96 -20.35
C ASN A 72 -8.30 -8.34 -20.76
N LEU A 73 -9.24 -8.90 -19.98
CA LEU A 73 -9.85 -10.20 -20.22
C LEU A 73 -11.25 -10.00 -20.85
N PRO A 74 -11.83 -11.04 -21.48
CA PRO A 74 -13.12 -10.89 -22.17
C PRO A 74 -14.27 -10.39 -21.29
N SER A 75 -14.26 -10.71 -20.00
CA SER A 75 -15.35 -10.37 -19.09
C SER A 75 -14.95 -9.43 -17.94
N MET A 76 -13.66 -9.09 -17.83
CA MET A 76 -13.16 -8.24 -16.76
C MET A 76 -11.82 -7.62 -17.10
N ILE A 77 -11.46 -6.55 -16.40
CA ILE A 77 -10.12 -6.00 -16.45
C ILE A 77 -9.51 -6.05 -15.05
N ALA A 78 -8.20 -6.33 -15.00
CA ALA A 78 -7.42 -6.32 -13.77
C ALA A 78 -6.67 -5.00 -13.69
N ILE A 79 -6.81 -4.30 -12.57
CA ILE A 79 -6.29 -2.95 -12.39
C ILE A 79 -5.35 -2.92 -11.18
N MET A 80 -4.12 -2.44 -11.38
CA MET A 80 -3.18 -2.16 -10.29
C MET A 80 -3.51 -0.80 -9.70
N ILE A 81 -3.85 -0.77 -8.42
CA ILE A 81 -4.25 0.46 -7.73
C ILE A 81 -3.03 1.35 -7.49
N LYS A 82 -3.09 2.59 -7.96
CA LYS A 82 -2.02 3.57 -7.77
C LYS A 82 -2.42 4.71 -6.83
N PHE A 83 -3.68 5.13 -6.87
CA PHE A 83 -4.21 6.19 -6.01
C PHE A 83 -5.58 5.80 -5.46
N VAL A 84 -5.82 6.16 -4.19
CA VAL A 84 -7.10 5.97 -3.51
C VAL A 84 -7.57 7.34 -3.03
N ASN A 85 -8.71 7.81 -3.55
CA ASN A 85 -9.28 9.13 -3.22
C ASN A 85 -8.26 10.28 -3.36
N GLY A 86 -7.42 10.21 -4.41
CA GLY A 86 -6.42 11.22 -4.70
C GLY A 86 -5.11 11.09 -3.94
N LYS A 87 -5.00 10.12 -3.04
CA LYS A 87 -3.76 9.85 -2.29
C LYS A 87 -3.04 8.65 -2.86
N LYS A 88 -1.73 8.75 -2.97
CA LYS A 88 -0.92 7.65 -3.48
C LYS A 88 -1.08 6.39 -2.60
N ALA A 89 -1.33 5.25 -3.24
CA ALA A 89 -1.40 3.97 -2.54
C ALA A 89 -0.01 3.59 -2.01
N ASN A 90 0.03 3.07 -0.79
CA ASN A 90 1.27 2.69 -0.12
C ASN A 90 1.64 1.22 -0.27
N SER A 91 0.87 0.47 -1.06
CA SER A 91 1.13 -0.94 -1.35
C SER A 91 0.56 -1.29 -2.72
N ASP A 92 1.08 -2.37 -3.30
CA ASP A 92 0.60 -2.87 -4.59
C ASP A 92 -0.64 -3.72 -4.38
N LEU A 93 -1.80 -3.10 -4.54
CA LEU A 93 -3.09 -3.79 -4.48
C LEU A 93 -3.70 -3.83 -5.87
N GLU A 94 -4.47 -4.87 -6.11
CA GLU A 94 -5.12 -5.09 -7.39
C GLU A 94 -6.63 -5.15 -7.20
N CYS A 95 -7.40 -4.57 -8.13
CA CYS A 95 -8.84 -4.69 -8.14
C CYS A 95 -9.33 -5.19 -9.50
N ILE A 96 -10.54 -5.73 -9.52
CA ILE A 96 -11.17 -6.27 -10.71
C ILE A 96 -12.36 -5.40 -11.07
N CYS A 97 -12.48 -5.08 -12.36
CA CYS A 97 -13.66 -4.40 -12.89
C CYS A 97 -14.34 -5.35 -13.90
N VAL A 98 -15.59 -5.76 -13.58
CA VAL A 98 -16.35 -6.62 -14.46
C VAL A 98 -16.91 -5.80 -15.62
N THR A 99 -16.59 -6.19 -16.84
CA THR A 99 -16.96 -5.42 -18.03
C THR A 99 -18.04 -6.12 -18.89
N ARG A 100 -18.39 -7.36 -18.58
CA ARG A 100 -19.35 -8.13 -19.39
C ARG A 100 -20.76 -7.53 -19.47
N HIS A 101 -21.13 -6.69 -18.49
CA HIS A 101 -22.43 -6.03 -18.43
C HIS A 101 -22.44 -4.65 -19.08
N LEU A 102 -21.28 -4.17 -19.50
CA LEU A 102 -21.15 -2.83 -20.07
C LEU A 102 -21.56 -2.83 -21.53
N ARG A 103 -22.26 -1.79 -21.94
CA ARG A 103 -22.66 -1.61 -23.34
C ARG A 103 -21.49 -1.32 -24.26
N LYS A 104 -20.44 -0.70 -23.71
CA LYS A 104 -19.22 -0.41 -24.46
C LYS A 104 -18.30 -1.61 -24.44
N LYS A 105 -17.90 -2.06 -25.62
CA LYS A 105 -16.81 -3.03 -25.77
C LYS A 105 -15.49 -2.28 -25.76
N ASN A 106 -14.43 -2.91 -25.26
CA ASN A 106 -13.09 -2.33 -25.18
C ASN A 106 -13.04 -1.08 -24.32
N VAL A 107 -13.52 -1.21 -23.06
CA VAL A 107 -13.57 -0.11 -22.10
C VAL A 107 -12.18 0.41 -21.77
N ALA A 108 -11.19 -0.47 -21.71
CA ALA A 108 -9.82 -0.10 -21.43
C ALA A 108 -8.87 -1.18 -21.96
N LEU A 109 -7.69 -0.75 -22.39
CA LEU A 109 -6.64 -1.64 -22.86
C LEU A 109 -5.54 -1.76 -21.80
N ALA A 110 -4.73 -2.80 -21.91
CA ALA A 110 -3.58 -2.98 -21.01
C ALA A 110 -2.71 -1.71 -21.01
N LYS A 111 -2.28 -1.31 -19.83
CA LYS A 111 -1.47 -0.11 -19.54
C LYS A 111 -2.23 1.22 -19.62
N ASP A 112 -3.54 1.21 -19.88
CA ASP A 112 -4.34 2.42 -19.76
C ASP A 112 -4.47 2.82 -18.30
N VAL A 113 -4.55 4.12 -18.05
CA VAL A 113 -4.83 4.66 -16.71
C VAL A 113 -6.34 4.88 -16.61
N VAL A 114 -6.97 4.26 -15.62
CA VAL A 114 -8.43 4.28 -15.46
C VAL A 114 -8.83 4.81 -14.09
N LYS A 115 -10.04 5.35 -14.02
CA LYS A 115 -10.69 5.78 -12.78
C LYS A 115 -11.89 4.88 -12.55
N VAL A 116 -11.92 4.22 -11.40
CA VAL A 116 -12.98 3.28 -11.03
C VAL A 116 -13.45 3.53 -9.60
N GLU A 117 -14.62 3.00 -9.27
CA GLU A 117 -15.17 3.08 -7.91
C GLU A 117 -15.28 1.68 -7.32
N ILE A 118 -14.87 1.54 -6.06
CA ILE A 118 -14.95 0.25 -5.35
C ILE A 118 -16.41 -0.02 -4.99
N ILE A 119 -16.92 -1.19 -5.38
CA ILE A 119 -18.30 -1.58 -5.13
C ILE A 119 -18.47 -2.72 -4.13
N SER A 120 -17.46 -3.59 -3.98
CA SER A 120 -17.52 -4.67 -3.01
C SER A 120 -16.18 -5.31 -2.74
N HIS A 121 -16.11 -6.00 -1.59
CA HIS A 121 -15.01 -6.89 -1.23
C HIS A 121 -15.61 -8.28 -1.01
N ILE A 122 -15.25 -9.23 -1.86
CA ILE A 122 -15.77 -10.60 -1.78
C ILE A 122 -14.59 -11.56 -1.78
N ASN A 123 -14.48 -12.36 -0.72
CA ASN A 123 -13.43 -13.39 -0.59
C ASN A 123 -12.02 -12.88 -0.85
N GLY A 124 -11.70 -11.70 -0.29
CA GLY A 124 -10.38 -11.08 -0.45
C GLY A 124 -10.16 -10.40 -1.80
N THR A 125 -11.15 -10.42 -2.68
CA THR A 125 -11.08 -9.77 -3.99
C THR A 125 -11.79 -8.41 -3.96
N ILE A 126 -11.12 -7.38 -4.44
CA ILE A 126 -11.68 -6.03 -4.52
C ILE A 126 -12.38 -5.89 -5.88
N HIS A 127 -13.66 -5.61 -5.84
CA HIS A 127 -14.47 -5.40 -7.05
C HIS A 127 -14.75 -3.92 -7.25
N SER A 128 -14.66 -3.47 -8.50
CA SER A 128 -14.87 -2.07 -8.85
C SER A 128 -15.78 -1.94 -10.06
N THR A 129 -16.27 -0.74 -10.32
CA THR A 129 -17.08 -0.42 -11.49
C THR A 129 -16.50 0.76 -12.25
N ILE A 130 -16.70 0.74 -13.56
CA ILE A 130 -16.37 1.85 -14.46
C ILE A 130 -17.65 2.42 -15.10
N ASP A 131 -18.80 1.90 -14.70
CA ASP A 131 -20.10 2.22 -15.29
C ASP A 131 -20.70 3.51 -14.70
N SER A 132 -20.03 4.62 -14.93
CA SER A 132 -20.50 5.94 -14.54
C SER A 132 -19.89 6.98 -15.49
N PRO A 133 -20.58 8.08 -15.80
CA PRO A 133 -20.01 9.13 -16.67
C PRO A 133 -18.72 9.74 -16.16
N GLU A 134 -18.50 9.72 -14.83
CA GLU A 134 -17.30 10.28 -14.20
C GLU A 134 -16.13 9.30 -14.17
N LEU A 135 -16.40 8.01 -14.46
CA LEU A 135 -15.40 6.96 -14.43
C LEU A 135 -14.94 6.61 -15.84
N GLY A 136 -13.84 5.93 -15.96
CA GLY A 136 -13.35 5.44 -17.24
C GLY A 136 -11.88 5.71 -17.48
N VAL A 137 -11.46 5.58 -18.72
CA VAL A 137 -10.07 5.76 -19.12
C VAL A 137 -9.69 7.23 -19.02
N LEU A 138 -8.64 7.52 -18.24
CA LEU A 138 -8.08 8.86 -18.11
C LEU A 138 -6.96 9.11 -19.12
N PHE A 139 -6.10 8.11 -19.29
CA PHE A 139 -4.98 8.19 -20.23
C PHE A 139 -4.81 6.86 -20.94
N THR A 140 -4.57 6.91 -22.23
CA THR A 140 -4.16 5.76 -23.03
C THR A 140 -2.66 5.89 -23.31
N LYS A 141 -1.99 4.76 -23.27
CA LYS A 141 -0.56 4.73 -23.52
C LYS A 141 -0.26 4.51 -25.01
#